data_3ac18ba9b84bc969b28c5dbda5533bbd
#
_entry.id   3ac18ba9b84bc969b28c5dbda5533bbd
#
_cell.length_a   1.000
_cell.length_b   1.000
_cell.length_c   1.000
_cell.angle_alpha   90.00
_cell.angle_beta   90.00
_cell.angle_gamma   90.00
#
_symmetry.space_group_name_H-M   'P 1'
#
loop_
_entity.id
_entity.type
_entity.pdbx_description
1 polymer ?
#
loop_
_entity_poly.entity_id
_entity_poly.type
_entity_poly.pdbx_seq_one_letter_code
_entity_poly.pdbx_strand_id
1 'polypeptide(L)'
;MARAKSRVKTITQVKSEQPCSNKRQALSQLKRIKWNIDFRSENQHHFWKTIDTNDITFCAGPAGCGKTFLSVYYALQMLAQKKYESIILTKPLVEAGGEKLGFLPGDVEEKTAPFMMSFYYNMEQIIGKQRLGILKDTNTIQVIPLAFMRGITLSNKFVILDEAQNATTEQIKMFVTRIGEHSKYIITGDLDQSDIQKHKSGLNDAIKRFAGVHG
;
A
#
# COMPACT_ATOMS: atom_id res chain seq x y z
N MET A 1 -58.56 -23.09 18.40
CA MET A 1 -57.73 -21.97 17.96
C MET A 1 -56.50 -21.88 18.90
N ALA A 2 -55.38 -22.43 18.43
CA ALA A 2 -54.13 -22.43 19.19
C ALA A 2 -53.15 -21.41 18.57
N ARG A 3 -52.75 -20.42 19.37
CA ARG A 3 -51.80 -19.39 19.00
C ARG A 3 -50.35 -19.97 19.04
N ALA A 4 -49.68 -20.01 17.90
CA ALA A 4 -48.26 -20.31 17.80
C ALA A 4 -47.46 -19.14 18.33
N LYS A 5 -46.68 -19.39 19.42
CA LYS A 5 -45.65 -18.46 19.92
C LYS A 5 -44.38 -18.61 19.10
N SER A 6 -44.04 -17.61 18.30
CA SER A 6 -42.75 -17.54 17.63
C SER A 6 -41.65 -17.26 18.66
N ARG A 7 -40.69 -18.16 18.77
CA ARG A 7 -39.44 -17.95 19.54
C ARG A 7 -38.50 -17.11 18.70
N VAL A 8 -38.33 -15.87 19.06
CA VAL A 8 -37.21 -15.04 18.59
C VAL A 8 -35.94 -15.56 19.23
N LYS A 9 -35.04 -16.15 18.46
CA LYS A 9 -33.70 -16.52 18.97
C LYS A 9 -32.87 -15.24 19.10
N THR A 10 -32.51 -14.94 20.35
CA THR A 10 -31.55 -13.88 20.69
C THR A 10 -30.21 -14.18 20.00
N ILE A 11 -29.77 -13.29 19.13
CA ILE A 11 -28.45 -13.35 18.51
C ILE A 11 -27.43 -13.06 19.62
N THR A 12 -26.70 -14.07 20.03
CA THR A 12 -25.62 -13.97 21.01
C THR A 12 -24.52 -13.09 20.38
N GLN A 13 -24.18 -12.02 21.07
CA GLN A 13 -23.06 -11.14 20.70
C GLN A 13 -21.77 -11.96 20.58
N VAL A 14 -21.22 -12.00 19.35
CA VAL A 14 -19.89 -12.55 19.09
C VAL A 14 -18.88 -11.59 19.72
N LYS A 15 -18.11 -12.10 20.66
CA LYS A 15 -17.07 -11.34 21.38
C LYS A 15 -16.06 -10.72 20.40
N SER A 16 -16.04 -9.40 20.35
CA SER A 16 -15.16 -8.56 19.51
C SER A 16 -13.77 -8.28 20.12
N GLU A 17 -13.28 -9.10 21.06
CA GLU A 17 -12.05 -8.81 21.82
C GLU A 17 -10.75 -9.40 21.23
N GLN A 18 -10.83 -10.34 20.28
CA GLN A 18 -9.64 -11.02 19.75
C GLN A 18 -8.77 -10.19 18.74
N PRO A 19 -9.31 -9.33 17.87
CA PRO A 19 -8.47 -8.63 16.87
C PRO A 19 -7.48 -7.62 17.47
N CYS A 20 -7.84 -6.96 18.56
CA CYS A 20 -7.01 -5.91 19.17
C CYS A 20 -5.77 -6.48 19.89
N SER A 21 -5.89 -7.65 20.54
CA SER A 21 -4.76 -8.32 21.19
C SER A 21 -3.73 -8.81 20.17
N ASN A 22 -4.19 -9.40 19.06
CA ASN A 22 -3.35 -9.93 18.00
C ASN A 22 -2.56 -8.81 17.28
N LYS A 23 -3.20 -7.67 17.01
CA LYS A 23 -2.52 -6.48 16.44
C LYS A 23 -1.40 -5.99 17.34
N ARG A 24 -1.67 -5.83 18.65
CA ARG A 24 -0.66 -5.39 19.62
C ARG A 24 0.51 -6.36 19.69
N GLN A 25 0.23 -7.65 19.67
CA GLN A 25 1.24 -8.70 19.67
C GLN A 25 2.10 -8.66 18.39
N ALA A 26 1.50 -8.58 17.20
CA ALA A 26 2.21 -8.47 15.93
C ALA A 26 3.11 -7.23 15.89
N LEU A 27 2.60 -6.06 16.27
CA LEU A 27 3.38 -4.84 16.35
C LEU A 27 4.53 -4.92 17.37
N SER A 28 4.33 -5.61 18.52
CA SER A 28 5.40 -5.84 19.48
C SER A 28 6.50 -6.75 18.95
N GLN A 29 6.13 -7.73 18.12
CA GLN A 29 7.08 -8.59 17.43
C GLN A 29 7.88 -7.86 16.34
N LEU A 30 7.26 -6.91 15.62
CA LEU A 30 7.98 -6.07 14.66
C LEU A 30 9.08 -5.25 15.33
N LYS A 31 8.86 -4.77 16.55
CA LYS A 31 9.88 -4.03 17.33
C LYS A 31 11.13 -4.86 17.66
N ARG A 32 11.01 -6.20 17.67
CA ARG A 32 12.13 -7.10 17.94
C ARG A 32 12.97 -7.41 16.70
N ILE A 33 12.52 -7.00 15.51
CA ILE A 33 13.28 -7.15 14.27
C ILE A 33 14.46 -6.17 14.33
N LYS A 34 15.66 -6.68 14.04
CA LYS A 34 16.83 -5.82 13.80
C LYS A 34 16.67 -5.20 12.41
N TRP A 35 16.27 -3.94 12.39
CA TRP A 35 16.12 -3.18 11.17
C TRP A 35 17.51 -2.72 10.71
N ASN A 36 18.14 -3.53 9.89
CA ASN A 36 19.41 -3.21 9.24
C ASN A 36 19.26 -3.41 7.74
N ILE A 37 19.63 -2.42 6.96
CA ILE A 37 19.58 -2.47 5.51
C ILE A 37 20.93 -2.07 4.95
N ASP A 38 21.46 -2.92 4.06
CA ASP A 38 22.68 -2.64 3.32
C ASP A 38 22.29 -2.08 1.95
N PHE A 39 22.60 -0.81 1.74
CA PHE A 39 22.35 -0.16 0.45
C PHE A 39 23.37 -0.65 -0.58
N ARG A 40 22.88 -1.06 -1.74
CA ARG A 40 23.71 -1.56 -2.85
C ARG A 40 24.23 -0.44 -3.76
N SER A 41 23.72 0.78 -3.59
CA SER A 41 24.14 1.95 -4.35
C SER A 41 23.86 3.26 -3.60
N GLU A 42 24.54 4.33 -3.98
CA GLU A 42 24.31 5.67 -3.46
C GLU A 42 22.88 6.15 -3.75
N ASN A 43 22.31 5.79 -4.90
CA ASN A 43 20.93 6.13 -5.26
C ASN A 43 19.92 5.50 -4.29
N GLN A 44 20.15 4.28 -3.82
CA GLN A 44 19.30 3.67 -2.81
C GLN A 44 19.40 4.39 -1.46
N HIS A 45 20.61 4.79 -1.05
CA HIS A 45 20.81 5.57 0.15
C HIS A 45 20.17 6.96 0.02
N HIS A 46 20.32 7.60 -1.13
CA HIS A 46 19.67 8.89 -1.41
C HIS A 46 18.14 8.78 -1.35
N PHE A 47 17.57 7.76 -2.00
CA PHE A 47 16.12 7.50 -1.95
C PHE A 47 15.62 7.32 -0.51
N TRP A 48 16.31 6.51 0.30
CA TRP A 48 15.99 6.33 1.71
C TRP A 48 15.97 7.65 2.48
N LYS A 49 17.00 8.47 2.31
CA LYS A 49 17.10 9.77 2.94
C LYS A 49 16.00 10.73 2.50
N THR A 50 15.65 10.69 1.21
CA THR A 50 14.55 11.50 0.67
C THR A 50 13.20 11.08 1.27
N ILE A 51 12.95 9.78 1.46
CA ILE A 51 11.75 9.31 2.16
C ILE A 51 11.72 9.87 3.59
N ASP A 52 12.83 9.87 4.29
CA ASP A 52 12.87 10.32 5.69
C ASP A 52 12.47 11.79 5.84
N THR A 53 12.91 12.63 4.92
CA THR A 53 12.80 14.11 5.01
C THR A 53 11.55 14.70 4.35
N ASN A 54 10.79 13.94 3.55
CA ASN A 54 9.65 14.49 2.79
C ASN A 54 8.37 13.71 3.05
N ASP A 55 7.23 14.37 2.99
CA ASP A 55 5.91 13.74 3.13
C ASP A 55 5.49 13.05 1.85
N ILE A 56 5.89 13.56 0.68
CA ILE A 56 5.68 12.94 -0.62
C ILE A 56 7.03 12.72 -1.30
N THR A 57 7.31 11.48 -1.67
CA THR A 57 8.56 11.11 -2.37
C THR A 57 8.25 10.39 -3.68
N PHE A 58 8.80 10.89 -4.77
CA PHE A 58 8.80 10.22 -6.06
C PHE A 58 10.13 9.51 -6.28
N CYS A 59 10.09 8.27 -6.74
CA CYS A 59 11.27 7.49 -7.11
C CYS A 59 11.06 6.85 -8.48
N ALA A 60 11.68 7.41 -9.50
CA ALA A 60 11.72 6.84 -10.84
C ALA A 60 13.06 6.16 -11.10
N GLY A 61 13.03 5.00 -11.71
CA GLY A 61 14.25 4.26 -12.06
C GLY A 61 13.93 2.89 -12.66
N PRO A 62 14.94 2.18 -13.21
CA PRO A 62 14.73 0.92 -13.91
C PRO A 62 14.22 -0.19 -12.99
N ALA A 63 13.64 -1.25 -13.59
CA ALA A 63 13.24 -2.44 -12.86
C ALA A 63 14.44 -3.07 -12.12
N GLY A 64 14.16 -3.72 -11.00
CA GLY A 64 15.18 -4.43 -10.21
C GLY A 64 16.11 -3.54 -9.36
N CYS A 65 16.03 -2.21 -9.43
CA CYS A 65 16.88 -1.33 -8.61
C CYS A 65 16.42 -1.21 -7.13
N GLY A 66 15.37 -1.93 -6.73
CA GLY A 66 14.97 -2.05 -5.32
C GLY A 66 13.95 -1.02 -4.84
N LYS A 67 13.31 -0.24 -5.71
CA LYS A 67 12.31 0.79 -5.33
C LYS A 67 11.22 0.27 -4.41
N THR A 68 10.51 -0.76 -4.86
CA THR A 68 9.40 -1.37 -4.11
C THR A 68 9.87 -1.97 -2.80
N PHE A 69 11.00 -2.70 -2.83
CA PHE A 69 11.56 -3.32 -1.62
C PHE A 69 11.93 -2.28 -0.56
N LEU A 70 12.66 -1.22 -0.93
CA LEU A 70 13.07 -0.16 -0.01
C LEU A 70 11.87 0.59 0.56
N SER A 71 10.86 0.87 -0.27
CA SER A 71 9.63 1.53 0.17
C SER A 71 8.88 0.69 1.21
N VAL A 72 8.73 -0.60 0.93
CA VAL A 72 8.06 -1.56 1.84
C VAL A 72 8.87 -1.74 3.13
N TYR A 73 10.19 -1.87 3.04
CA TYR A 73 11.06 -2.01 4.20
C TYR A 73 10.97 -0.79 5.11
N TYR A 74 11.05 0.41 4.54
CA TYR A 74 10.93 1.65 5.28
C TYR A 74 9.56 1.77 5.96
N ALA A 75 8.48 1.47 5.23
CA ALA A 75 7.12 1.50 5.77
C ALA A 75 6.94 0.56 6.98
N LEU A 76 7.44 -0.67 6.88
CA LEU A 76 7.39 -1.66 7.97
C LEU A 76 8.21 -1.23 9.18
N GLN A 77 9.38 -0.62 8.98
CA GLN A 77 10.20 -0.06 10.05
C GLN A 77 9.47 1.09 10.76
N MET A 78 8.83 1.99 10.02
CA MET A 78 8.05 3.11 10.58
C MET A 78 6.81 2.61 11.33
N LEU A 79 6.15 1.56 10.81
CA LEU A 79 5.05 0.88 11.49
C LEU A 79 5.52 0.26 12.82
N ALA A 80 6.68 -0.41 12.84
CA ALA A 80 7.28 -0.97 14.05
C ALA A 80 7.59 0.11 15.11
N GLN A 81 7.99 1.30 14.67
CA GLN A 81 8.23 2.47 15.51
C GLN A 81 6.93 3.19 15.93
N LYS A 82 5.76 2.74 15.45
CA LYS A 82 4.45 3.37 15.69
C LYS A 82 4.33 4.80 15.17
N LYS A 83 5.11 5.19 14.16
CA LYS A 83 5.00 6.50 13.53
C LYS A 83 3.73 6.61 12.65
N TYR A 84 3.24 5.49 12.16
CA TYR A 84 2.00 5.40 11.39
C TYR A 84 1.12 4.27 11.93
N GLU A 85 -0.18 4.39 11.74
CA GLU A 85 -1.17 3.41 12.22
C GLU A 85 -1.33 2.21 11.30
N SER A 86 -1.14 2.43 10.01
CA SER A 86 -1.23 1.38 8.99
C SER A 86 -0.45 1.73 7.72
N ILE A 87 -0.20 0.69 6.93
CA ILE A 87 0.41 0.79 5.60
C ILE A 87 -0.67 0.51 4.56
N ILE A 88 -0.76 1.35 3.55
CA ILE A 88 -1.60 1.16 2.38
C ILE A 88 -0.73 0.98 1.15
N LEU A 89 -0.97 -0.09 0.43
CA LEU A 89 -0.28 -0.43 -0.80
C LEU A 89 -1.26 -0.31 -1.95
N THR A 90 -0.86 0.35 -3.00
CA THR A 90 -1.68 0.52 -4.20
C THR A 90 -0.86 0.41 -5.48
N LYS A 91 -1.52 -0.04 -6.53
CA LYS A 91 -1.02 -0.05 -7.91
C LYS A 91 -2.12 0.38 -8.87
N PRO A 92 -1.78 1.00 -9.99
CA PRO A 92 -2.70 1.09 -11.11
C PRO A 92 -3.02 -0.32 -11.61
N LEU A 93 -4.27 -0.59 -11.87
CA LEU A 93 -4.67 -1.84 -12.52
C LEU A 93 -4.61 -1.62 -14.02
N VAL A 94 -3.70 -2.30 -14.68
CA VAL A 94 -3.58 -2.30 -16.15
C VAL A 94 -4.09 -3.63 -16.65
N GLU A 95 -5.01 -3.59 -17.59
CA GLU A 95 -5.52 -4.78 -18.26
C GLU A 95 -4.41 -5.36 -19.15
N ALA A 96 -3.89 -6.52 -18.79
CA ALA A 96 -2.87 -7.20 -19.57
C ALA A 96 -3.50 -7.92 -20.76
N GLY A 97 -3.01 -7.62 -21.97
CA GLY A 97 -3.38 -8.40 -23.17
C GLY A 97 -4.83 -8.30 -23.61
N GLY A 98 -5.60 -7.29 -23.17
CA GLY A 98 -7.02 -7.12 -23.52
C GLY A 98 -7.99 -7.87 -22.63
N GLU A 99 -7.53 -8.57 -21.61
CA GLU A 99 -8.37 -9.18 -20.58
C GLU A 99 -8.86 -8.11 -19.62
N LYS A 100 -10.17 -7.84 -19.66
CA LYS A 100 -10.79 -6.89 -18.73
C LYS A 100 -10.96 -7.53 -17.36
N LEU A 101 -10.53 -6.83 -16.30
CA LEU A 101 -10.71 -7.27 -14.91
C LEU A 101 -12.15 -7.69 -14.59
N GLY A 102 -13.14 -7.11 -15.29
CA GLY A 102 -14.56 -7.44 -15.14
C GLY A 102 -14.92 -8.88 -15.48
N PHE A 103 -14.13 -9.57 -16.31
CA PHE A 103 -14.39 -10.95 -16.72
C PHE A 103 -13.73 -12.01 -15.82
N LEU A 104 -12.84 -11.61 -14.89
CA LEU A 104 -12.27 -12.56 -13.94
C LEU A 104 -13.34 -13.00 -12.92
N PRO A 105 -13.46 -14.31 -12.63
CA PRO A 105 -14.35 -14.80 -11.58
C PRO A 105 -13.87 -14.36 -10.19
N GLY A 106 -14.78 -14.20 -9.24
CA GLY A 106 -14.48 -13.85 -7.87
C GLY A 106 -14.83 -12.42 -7.49
N ASP A 107 -14.58 -12.07 -6.23
CA ASP A 107 -14.76 -10.73 -5.72
C ASP A 107 -13.59 -9.79 -6.14
N VAL A 108 -13.66 -8.53 -5.76
CA VAL A 108 -12.64 -7.53 -6.13
C VAL A 108 -11.27 -7.89 -5.55
N GLU A 109 -11.23 -8.45 -4.35
CA GLU A 109 -9.98 -8.82 -3.67
C GLU A 109 -9.32 -10.01 -4.39
N GLU A 110 -10.08 -11.03 -4.74
CA GLU A 110 -9.62 -12.19 -5.51
C GLU A 110 -9.08 -11.78 -6.89
N LYS A 111 -9.79 -10.89 -7.59
CA LYS A 111 -9.39 -10.37 -8.91
C LYS A 111 -8.11 -9.54 -8.89
N THR A 112 -7.88 -8.80 -7.81
CA THR A 112 -6.72 -7.92 -7.67
C THR A 112 -5.52 -8.60 -7.01
N ALA A 113 -5.72 -9.73 -6.32
CA ALA A 113 -4.67 -10.46 -5.61
C ALA A 113 -3.41 -10.75 -6.46
N PRO A 114 -3.50 -11.22 -7.72
CA PRO A 114 -2.31 -11.47 -8.55
C PRO A 114 -1.44 -10.23 -8.75
N PHE A 115 -2.05 -9.06 -8.95
CA PHE A 115 -1.33 -7.79 -9.16
C PHE A 115 -0.60 -7.32 -7.90
N MET A 116 -1.05 -7.75 -6.74
CA MET A 116 -0.53 -7.32 -5.44
C MET A 116 0.49 -8.31 -4.83
N MET A 117 0.73 -9.46 -5.48
CA MET A 117 1.63 -10.50 -5.00
C MET A 117 3.04 -10.00 -4.71
N SER A 118 3.57 -9.08 -5.53
CA SER A 118 4.92 -8.53 -5.36
C SER A 118 5.08 -7.79 -4.02
N PHE A 119 4.05 -7.10 -3.54
CA PHE A 119 4.07 -6.46 -2.22
C PHE A 119 4.09 -7.50 -1.11
N TYR A 120 3.21 -8.49 -1.18
CA TYR A 120 3.13 -9.54 -0.18
C TYR A 120 4.43 -10.34 -0.10
N TYR A 121 5.03 -10.66 -1.25
CA TYR A 121 6.32 -11.34 -1.31
C TYR A 121 7.42 -10.54 -0.59
N ASN A 122 7.56 -9.24 -0.90
CA ASN A 122 8.55 -8.39 -0.24
C ASN A 122 8.33 -8.31 1.27
N MET A 123 7.08 -8.14 1.72
CA MET A 123 6.76 -8.10 3.13
C MET A 123 7.03 -9.42 3.83
N GLU A 124 6.68 -10.54 3.20
CA GLU A 124 6.91 -11.87 3.75
C GLU A 124 8.40 -12.15 3.95
N GLN A 125 9.26 -11.71 3.03
CA GLN A 125 10.71 -11.82 3.18
C GLN A 125 11.24 -11.00 4.36
N ILE A 126 10.64 -9.86 4.67
CA ILE A 126 11.10 -8.95 5.73
C ILE A 126 10.57 -9.37 7.11
N ILE A 127 9.29 -9.66 7.24
CA ILE A 127 8.64 -9.87 8.54
C ILE A 127 8.12 -11.29 8.77
N GLY A 128 8.14 -12.14 7.74
CA GLY A 128 7.63 -13.50 7.77
C GLY A 128 6.12 -13.61 7.60
N LYS A 129 5.66 -14.75 7.05
CA LYS A 129 4.27 -15.02 6.66
C LYS A 129 3.26 -14.85 7.81
N GLN A 130 3.59 -15.37 8.99
CA GLN A 130 2.68 -15.33 10.15
C GLN A 130 2.36 -13.90 10.59
N ARG A 131 3.40 -13.04 10.70
CA ARG A 131 3.20 -11.63 11.10
C ARG A 131 2.44 -10.86 10.04
N LEU A 132 2.77 -11.09 8.76
CA LEU A 132 2.06 -10.48 7.65
C LEU A 132 0.57 -10.84 7.67
N GLY A 133 0.22 -12.12 7.91
CA GLY A 133 -1.17 -12.57 8.05
C GLY A 133 -1.92 -11.78 9.13
N ILE A 134 -1.37 -11.70 10.35
CA ILE A 134 -2.00 -10.96 11.45
C ILE A 134 -2.18 -9.47 11.11
N LEU A 135 -1.20 -8.84 10.45
CA LEU A 135 -1.28 -7.42 10.10
C LEU A 135 -2.30 -7.15 8.98
N LYS A 136 -2.52 -8.11 8.08
CA LYS A 136 -3.61 -8.08 7.10
C LYS A 136 -4.98 -8.24 7.78
N ASP A 137 -5.16 -9.28 8.58
CA ASP A 137 -6.41 -9.59 9.28
C ASP A 137 -6.87 -8.44 10.19
N THR A 138 -5.93 -7.65 10.69
CA THR A 138 -6.19 -6.48 11.53
C THR A 138 -6.26 -5.17 10.76
N ASN A 139 -6.29 -5.20 9.43
CA ASN A 139 -6.28 -4.03 8.56
C ASN A 139 -5.13 -3.04 8.85
N THR A 140 -4.04 -3.54 9.43
CA THR A 140 -2.83 -2.74 9.67
C THR A 140 -1.99 -2.62 8.39
N ILE A 141 -2.06 -3.64 7.53
CA ILE A 141 -1.56 -3.61 6.16
C ILE A 141 -2.76 -3.85 5.24
N GLN A 142 -3.00 -2.91 4.33
CA GLN A 142 -4.10 -2.95 3.38
C GLN A 142 -3.56 -2.83 1.97
N VAL A 143 -4.16 -3.56 1.06
CA VAL A 143 -3.89 -3.44 -0.37
C VAL A 143 -5.17 -2.98 -1.03
N ILE A 144 -5.12 -1.78 -1.61
CA ILE A 144 -6.29 -1.13 -2.20
C ILE A 144 -5.94 -0.72 -3.63
N PRO A 145 -6.66 -1.22 -4.64
CA PRO A 145 -6.47 -0.76 -6.01
C PRO A 145 -6.63 0.75 -6.13
N LEU A 146 -5.80 1.40 -6.95
CA LEU A 146 -5.77 2.86 -7.07
C LEU A 146 -7.16 3.46 -7.40
N ALA A 147 -7.94 2.76 -8.22
CA ALA A 147 -9.28 3.20 -8.61
C ALA A 147 -10.26 3.33 -7.41
N PHE A 148 -10.05 2.56 -6.33
CA PHE A 148 -10.92 2.57 -5.14
C PHE A 148 -10.50 3.59 -4.08
N MET A 149 -9.44 4.34 -4.30
CA MET A 149 -8.96 5.36 -3.36
C MET A 149 -9.70 6.70 -3.49
N ARG A 150 -10.60 6.81 -4.47
CA ARG A 150 -11.37 8.05 -4.69
C ARG A 150 -12.30 8.36 -3.50
N GLY A 151 -12.24 9.59 -3.00
CA GLY A 151 -13.12 10.06 -1.91
C GLY A 151 -12.65 9.69 -0.49
N ILE A 152 -11.49 9.00 -0.35
CA ILE A 152 -10.92 8.63 0.94
C ILE A 152 -9.85 9.66 1.31
N THR A 153 -9.83 10.14 2.55
CA THR A 153 -8.71 10.90 3.12
C THR A 153 -7.90 9.97 4.01
N LEU A 154 -6.59 9.94 3.82
CA LEU A 154 -5.69 9.01 4.48
C LEU A 154 -4.82 9.77 5.50
N SER A 155 -5.24 9.77 6.78
CA SER A 155 -4.48 10.35 7.88
C SER A 155 -3.78 9.28 8.70
N ASN A 156 -2.61 9.59 9.26
CA ASN A 156 -1.77 8.67 10.04
C ASN A 156 -1.38 7.38 9.27
N LYS A 157 -1.24 7.47 7.94
CA LYS A 157 -0.99 6.33 7.06
C LYS A 157 0.36 6.46 6.35
N PHE A 158 0.99 5.33 6.14
CA PHE A 158 2.09 5.21 5.21
C PHE A 158 1.56 4.60 3.91
N VAL A 159 1.66 5.32 2.80
CA VAL A 159 1.01 4.95 1.54
C VAL A 159 2.04 4.77 0.44
N ILE A 160 1.97 3.64 -0.28
CA ILE A 160 2.88 3.34 -1.38
C ILE A 160 2.06 3.13 -2.66
N LEU A 161 2.31 3.97 -3.67
CA LEU A 161 1.85 3.75 -5.04
C LEU A 161 3.03 3.21 -5.86
N ASP A 162 2.94 1.96 -6.27
CA ASP A 162 3.95 1.31 -7.12
C ASP A 162 3.47 1.21 -8.57
N GLU A 163 4.39 1.05 -9.52
CA GLU A 163 4.14 1.01 -10.96
C GLU A 163 3.38 2.26 -11.47
N ALA A 164 3.73 3.43 -10.91
CA ALA A 164 3.01 4.68 -11.16
C ALA A 164 3.10 5.17 -12.61
N GLN A 165 4.05 4.65 -13.43
CA GLN A 165 4.07 4.90 -14.87
C GLN A 165 2.80 4.44 -15.58
N ASN A 166 2.07 3.50 -14.98
CA ASN A 166 0.81 2.97 -15.47
C ASN A 166 -0.43 3.75 -14.96
N ALA A 167 -0.21 4.82 -14.19
CA ALA A 167 -1.28 5.73 -13.76
C ALA A 167 -1.38 6.95 -14.70
N THR A 168 -2.62 7.35 -15.00
CA THR A 168 -2.85 8.60 -15.74
C THR A 168 -2.60 9.83 -14.86
N THR A 169 -2.48 11.00 -15.47
CA THR A 169 -2.33 12.28 -14.74
C THR A 169 -3.47 12.49 -13.75
N GLU A 170 -4.72 12.18 -14.15
CA GLU A 170 -5.89 12.31 -13.29
C GLU A 170 -5.83 11.34 -12.09
N GLN A 171 -5.33 10.11 -12.32
CA GLN A 171 -5.18 9.12 -11.26
C GLN A 171 -4.10 9.53 -10.26
N ILE A 172 -2.96 10.04 -10.71
CA ILE A 172 -1.90 10.53 -9.81
C ILE A 172 -2.41 11.78 -9.05
N LYS A 173 -3.06 12.71 -9.74
CA LYS A 173 -3.68 13.87 -9.08
C LYS A 173 -4.70 13.44 -8.02
N MET A 174 -5.58 12.50 -8.36
CA MET A 174 -6.53 11.93 -7.41
C MET A 174 -5.81 11.32 -6.20
N PHE A 175 -4.74 10.56 -6.41
CA PHE A 175 -3.97 9.90 -5.36
C PHE A 175 -3.30 10.89 -4.41
N VAL A 176 -2.54 11.87 -4.91
CA VAL A 176 -1.81 12.82 -4.07
C VAL A 176 -2.76 13.76 -3.30
N THR A 177 -3.97 13.99 -3.80
CA THR A 177 -4.98 14.77 -3.08
C THR A 177 -5.69 13.98 -1.97
N ARG A 178 -5.33 12.73 -1.72
CA ARG A 178 -5.84 11.91 -0.59
C ARG A 178 -4.98 12.03 0.65
N ILE A 179 -3.84 12.72 0.58
CA ILE A 179 -2.95 12.90 1.73
C ILE A 179 -3.70 13.61 2.85
N GLY A 180 -3.68 13.00 4.02
CA GLY A 180 -4.20 13.57 5.25
C GLY A 180 -3.07 13.88 6.22
N GLU A 181 -3.42 14.42 7.37
CA GLU A 181 -2.46 14.77 8.42
C GLU A 181 -1.61 13.56 8.85
N HIS A 182 -0.34 13.80 9.13
CA HIS A 182 0.63 12.79 9.60
C HIS A 182 0.74 11.57 8.69
N SER A 183 0.63 11.77 7.38
CA SER A 183 0.78 10.69 6.40
C SER A 183 2.00 10.88 5.53
N LYS A 184 2.54 9.78 5.03
CA LYS A 184 3.71 9.75 4.15
C LYS A 184 3.38 8.94 2.89
N TYR A 185 3.72 9.51 1.73
CA TYR A 185 3.42 8.97 0.42
C TYR A 185 4.71 8.67 -0.34
N ILE A 186 4.84 7.45 -0.85
CA ILE A 186 5.89 7.06 -1.77
C ILE A 186 5.27 6.67 -3.09
N ILE A 187 5.75 7.27 -4.17
CA ILE A 187 5.32 6.98 -5.54
C ILE A 187 6.53 6.43 -6.29
N THR A 188 6.47 5.15 -6.68
CA THR A 188 7.54 4.47 -7.40
C THR A 188 7.10 4.12 -8.80
N GLY A 189 8.05 4.13 -9.74
CA GLY A 189 7.77 3.75 -11.13
C GLY A 189 9.01 3.70 -12.02
N ASP A 190 8.80 3.35 -13.28
CA ASP A 190 9.81 3.30 -14.32
C ASP A 190 9.32 4.10 -15.52
N LEU A 191 10.01 5.18 -15.89
CA LEU A 191 9.60 6.07 -16.98
C LEU A 191 9.72 5.43 -18.37
N ASP A 192 10.50 4.36 -18.48
CA ASP A 192 10.74 3.65 -19.74
C ASP A 192 9.82 2.43 -19.93
N GLN A 193 9.26 1.91 -18.84
CA GLN A 193 8.38 0.75 -18.84
C GLN A 193 6.93 1.18 -18.55
N SER A 194 6.16 1.47 -19.60
CA SER A 194 4.75 1.83 -19.44
C SER A 194 3.88 0.91 -20.28
N ASP A 195 2.92 0.27 -19.65
CA ASP A 195 1.89 -0.56 -20.29
C ASP A 195 0.77 0.29 -20.91
N ILE A 196 0.67 1.57 -20.51
CA ILE A 196 -0.22 2.55 -21.12
C ILE A 196 0.55 3.43 -22.12
N GLN A 197 -0.18 4.08 -23.04
CA GLN A 197 0.44 5.01 -23.98
C GLN A 197 1.25 6.07 -23.22
N LYS A 198 2.52 6.28 -23.57
CA LYS A 198 3.45 7.18 -22.84
C LYS A 198 2.88 8.58 -22.59
N HIS A 199 2.10 9.13 -23.51
CA HIS A 199 1.47 10.45 -23.35
C HIS A 199 0.32 10.47 -22.32
N LYS A 200 -0.18 9.30 -21.91
CA LYS A 200 -1.22 9.17 -20.88
C LYS A 200 -0.62 8.96 -19.48
N SER A 201 0.64 8.55 -19.39
CA SER A 201 1.32 8.38 -18.09
C SER A 201 1.50 9.71 -17.40
N GLY A 202 1.00 9.80 -16.17
CA GLY A 202 1.08 11.00 -15.35
C GLY A 202 2.36 11.09 -14.52
N LEU A 203 3.19 10.04 -14.45
CA LEU A 203 4.33 10.01 -13.54
C LEU A 203 5.36 11.09 -13.84
N ASN A 204 5.75 11.24 -15.11
CA ASN A 204 6.75 12.25 -15.50
C ASN A 204 6.25 13.69 -15.28
N ASP A 205 4.98 13.96 -15.60
CA ASP A 205 4.34 15.26 -15.32
C ASP A 205 4.31 15.56 -13.82
N ALA A 206 3.93 14.57 -13.02
CA ALA A 206 3.90 14.71 -11.57
C ALA A 206 5.30 15.00 -10.99
N ILE A 207 6.34 14.26 -11.39
CA ILE A 207 7.71 14.50 -10.94
C ILE A 207 8.12 15.95 -11.24
N LYS A 208 7.85 16.45 -12.46
CA LYS A 208 8.19 17.83 -12.82
C LYS A 208 7.44 18.87 -11.99
N ARG A 209 6.17 18.65 -11.72
CA ARG A 209 5.32 19.58 -10.96
C ARG A 209 5.66 19.63 -9.47
N PHE A 210 6.09 18.50 -8.90
CA PHE A 210 6.48 18.42 -7.49
C PHE A 210 7.95 18.74 -7.25
N ALA A 211 8.78 18.88 -8.30
CA ALA A 211 10.17 19.26 -8.15
C ALA A 211 10.30 20.65 -7.52
N GLY A 212 10.98 20.72 -6.36
CA GLY A 212 11.20 21.98 -5.64
C GLY A 212 9.99 22.54 -4.88
N VAL A 213 8.90 21.77 -4.77
CA VAL A 213 7.77 22.13 -3.89
C VAL A 213 8.17 21.77 -2.45
N HIS A 214 8.16 22.77 -1.59
CA HIS A 214 8.34 22.61 -0.15
C HIS A 214 6.96 22.73 0.51
N GLY A 215 6.57 21.68 1.25
CA GLY A 215 5.33 21.66 2.03
C GLY A 215 5.51 22.18 3.43
#